data_cf359e59f5a906f8cbe203d043a5b6d5
#
_entry.id   cf359e59f5a906f8cbe203d043a5b6d5
#
_cell.length_a   1.000
_cell.length_b   1.000
_cell.length_c   1.000
_cell.angle_alpha   90.00
_cell.angle_beta   90.00
_cell.angle_gamma   90.00
#
_symmetry.space_group_name_H-M   'P 1'
#
loop_
_entity.id
_entity.type
_entity.pdbx_description
1 polymer ?
#
loop_
_entity_poly.entity_id
_entity_poly.type
_entity_poly.pdbx_seq_one_letter_code
_entity_poly.pdbx_strand_id
1 'polypeptide(L)'
;MPLRRALVFGLLTLLSQHAPCAMALSVASGAVPKADLRNVSPPASDTAAQATNPAAYPTELYPPLEPYDTGMLDVGNGHRLYYEQCGNPQGVPAVFLHGGPGAGCDERSRRFFDPSHYRIVCFDQRGSGRSVPNAADDLSASLVANTTPDLVQDIERLRQHLGIEQWGLVLGGSWGSTLALAYAQAHPAQLKALLLRGVFLFGPDEVDYLFSSGGTYGQNPAAWDCYVDYIRTSSKDWARERTNLLGAYWARLTCEDKATREAAAAAFVGYELSISKSFIEPAIIEKYLGTPSILIPFAVMEVHYMRNHGFMSRGQILENLAPMVQHKHKVSIAHGRADYVCQPQAAWRLANALKAAGCPEGDIHLEFVAGAGHSDSEPGLVDALVRGSDRLRDPLALPI
;
A
#
# COMPACT_ATOMS: atom_id res chain seq x y z
N MET A 1 -11.02 13.52 -27.02
CA MET A 1 -10.74 12.13 -27.40
C MET A 1 -9.33 11.88 -27.98
N PRO A 2 -8.69 12.72 -28.80
CA PRO A 2 -7.35 12.43 -29.32
C PRO A 2 -6.21 12.55 -28.28
N LEU A 3 -6.29 13.43 -27.29
CA LEU A 3 -5.24 13.56 -26.24
C LEU A 3 -5.14 12.36 -25.28
N ARG A 4 -6.26 11.71 -24.97
CA ARG A 4 -6.27 10.49 -24.13
C ARG A 4 -5.50 9.33 -24.77
N ARG A 5 -5.67 9.14 -26.08
CA ARG A 5 -4.91 8.09 -26.82
C ARG A 5 -3.42 8.41 -26.91
N ALA A 6 -3.05 9.68 -27.02
CA ALA A 6 -1.66 10.08 -27.12
C ALA A 6 -0.90 9.91 -25.79
N LEU A 7 -1.53 10.18 -24.64
CA LEU A 7 -0.92 9.97 -23.31
C LEU A 7 -0.77 8.47 -22.97
N VAL A 8 -1.79 7.67 -23.24
CA VAL A 8 -1.73 6.21 -23.04
C VAL A 8 -0.73 5.57 -24.01
N PHE A 9 -0.73 5.99 -25.28
CA PHE A 9 0.25 5.51 -26.26
C PHE A 9 1.67 6.00 -25.93
N GLY A 10 1.85 7.23 -25.48
CA GLY A 10 3.16 7.77 -25.06
C GLY A 10 3.75 7.01 -23.87
N LEU A 11 2.95 6.69 -22.86
CA LEU A 11 3.38 5.88 -21.71
C LEU A 11 3.63 4.42 -22.11
N LEU A 12 2.78 3.82 -22.94
CA LEU A 12 2.98 2.46 -23.47
C LEU A 12 4.20 2.37 -24.39
N THR A 13 4.48 3.40 -25.18
CA THR A 13 5.63 3.44 -26.08
C THR A 13 6.93 3.61 -25.30
N LEU A 14 6.94 4.39 -24.20
CA LEU A 14 8.08 4.53 -23.30
C LEU A 14 8.39 3.23 -22.53
N LEU A 15 7.36 2.47 -22.16
CA LEU A 15 7.51 1.19 -21.45
C LEU A 15 7.90 0.02 -22.40
N SER A 16 7.67 0.15 -23.72
CA SER A 16 7.95 -0.92 -24.73
C SER A 16 9.26 -0.73 -25.51
N GLN A 17 9.95 0.42 -25.41
CA GLN A 17 11.14 0.73 -26.22
C GLN A 17 12.48 0.63 -25.47
N HIS A 18 12.68 -0.37 -24.65
CA HIS A 18 14.04 -0.66 -24.17
C HIS A 18 14.66 -1.85 -24.92
N ALA A 19 15.07 -1.56 -26.18
CA ALA A 19 16.18 -2.28 -26.79
C ALA A 19 17.51 -1.57 -26.36
N PRO A 20 18.61 -2.31 -26.12
CA PRO A 20 19.82 -1.73 -25.55
C PRO A 20 20.51 -0.80 -26.55
N CYS A 21 20.63 0.47 -26.19
CA CYS A 21 21.52 1.40 -26.89
C CYS A 21 22.95 1.14 -26.43
N ALA A 22 23.71 0.44 -27.26
CA ALA A 22 25.16 0.30 -27.11
C ALA A 22 25.84 1.62 -27.45
N MET A 23 26.18 2.43 -26.46
CA MET A 23 27.16 3.51 -26.62
C MET A 23 28.46 3.13 -25.91
N ALA A 24 29.50 2.90 -26.70
CA ALA A 24 30.83 2.67 -26.22
C ALA A 24 31.38 3.98 -25.58
N LEU A 25 31.59 3.96 -24.27
CA LEU A 25 32.37 4.96 -23.56
C LEU A 25 33.79 4.42 -23.33
N SER A 26 34.76 5.02 -24.00
CA SER A 26 36.19 4.87 -23.74
C SER A 26 36.50 5.44 -22.36
N VAL A 27 36.82 4.60 -21.40
CA VAL A 27 37.29 5.01 -20.07
C VAL A 27 38.78 4.90 -20.00
N ALA A 28 39.43 6.05 -19.79
CA ALA A 28 40.85 6.13 -19.48
C ALA A 28 41.15 5.46 -18.13
N SER A 29 42.13 4.57 -18.12
CA SER A 29 42.57 3.79 -16.96
C SER A 29 43.24 4.66 -15.91
N GLY A 30 42.56 4.90 -14.80
CA GLY A 30 43.16 5.33 -13.55
C GLY A 30 43.07 4.19 -12.53
N ALA A 31 44.23 3.67 -12.10
CA ALA A 31 44.28 2.55 -11.14
C ALA A 31 43.82 2.98 -9.75
N VAL A 32 42.71 2.39 -9.28
CA VAL A 32 42.27 2.45 -7.88
C VAL A 32 42.89 1.27 -7.13
N PRO A 33 43.46 1.47 -5.92
CA PRO A 33 44.06 0.36 -5.14
C PRO A 33 42.98 -0.68 -4.80
N LYS A 34 43.27 -1.93 -5.11
CA LYS A 34 42.40 -3.08 -4.70
C LYS A 34 42.55 -3.28 -3.19
N ALA A 35 41.46 -3.00 -2.46
CA ALA A 35 41.33 -3.49 -1.09
C ALA A 35 41.19 -5.02 -1.12
N ASP A 36 41.98 -5.70 -0.28
CA ASP A 36 41.98 -7.15 -0.17
C ASP A 36 40.76 -7.63 0.65
N LEU A 37 39.71 -8.05 -0.05
CA LEU A 37 38.44 -8.52 0.54
C LEU A 37 38.48 -9.99 0.97
N ARG A 38 39.66 -10.63 1.08
CA ARG A 38 39.76 -12.07 1.36
C ARG A 38 39.56 -12.49 2.79
N ASN A 39 39.32 -11.57 3.75
CA ASN A 39 39.19 -11.91 5.17
C ASN A 39 37.95 -11.29 5.85
N VAL A 40 36.81 -11.23 5.18
CA VAL A 40 35.51 -10.98 5.85
C VAL A 40 34.77 -12.30 5.94
N SER A 41 34.92 -13.00 7.06
CA SER A 41 34.02 -14.12 7.38
C SER A 41 32.64 -13.56 7.65
N PRO A 42 31.57 -14.08 7.02
CA PRO A 42 30.20 -13.70 7.37
C PRO A 42 29.90 -14.16 8.80
N PRO A 43 29.11 -13.39 9.57
CA PRO A 43 28.68 -13.84 10.89
C PRO A 43 27.95 -15.18 10.77
N ALA A 44 28.32 -16.12 11.65
CA ALA A 44 27.70 -17.45 11.72
C ALA A 44 26.23 -17.31 12.12
N SER A 45 25.38 -18.12 11.47
CA SER A 45 23.94 -18.30 11.71
C SER A 45 22.98 -17.18 11.25
N ASP A 46 22.90 -16.98 9.94
CA ASP A 46 21.59 -16.89 9.33
C ASP A 46 21.31 -18.27 8.71
N THR A 47 20.29 -18.94 9.22
CA THR A 47 19.72 -20.12 8.58
C THR A 47 19.40 -19.70 7.17
N ALA A 48 20.11 -20.26 6.21
CA ALA A 48 20.00 -19.97 4.81
C ALA A 48 18.50 -19.99 4.42
N ALA A 49 17.96 -18.81 4.21
CA ALA A 49 16.71 -18.70 3.47
C ALA A 49 17.00 -19.33 2.11
N GLN A 50 16.58 -20.58 1.95
CA GLN A 50 16.62 -21.25 0.67
C GLN A 50 15.94 -20.29 -0.31
N ALA A 51 16.67 -19.86 -1.33
CA ALA A 51 16.12 -19.13 -2.45
C ALA A 51 15.05 -20.02 -3.06
N THR A 52 13.80 -19.84 -2.62
CA THR A 52 12.68 -20.59 -3.15
C THR A 52 12.50 -20.11 -4.59
N ASN A 53 12.59 -21.09 -5.52
CA ASN A 53 12.29 -20.88 -6.91
C ASN A 53 10.93 -20.18 -7.03
N PRO A 54 10.80 -19.06 -7.76
CA PRO A 54 9.51 -18.36 -7.94
C PRO A 54 8.39 -19.25 -8.50
N ALA A 55 8.71 -20.39 -9.12
CA ALA A 55 7.76 -21.40 -9.58
C ALA A 55 7.15 -22.26 -8.45
N ALA A 56 7.48 -22.01 -7.17
CA ALA A 56 7.11 -22.89 -6.07
C ALA A 56 6.26 -22.18 -4.98
N TYR A 57 5.46 -21.20 -5.33
CA TYR A 57 4.45 -20.66 -4.42
C TYR A 57 3.14 -21.44 -4.60
N PRO A 58 2.86 -22.46 -3.77
CA PRO A 58 1.77 -23.40 -4.01
C PRO A 58 0.41 -22.85 -3.63
N THR A 59 0.37 -21.76 -2.86
CA THR A 59 -0.88 -21.24 -2.31
C THR A 59 -1.44 -20.17 -3.21
N GLU A 60 -2.63 -20.40 -3.72
CA GLU A 60 -3.41 -19.45 -4.49
C GLU A 60 -4.43 -18.74 -3.59
N LEU A 61 -5.03 -17.68 -4.11
CA LEU A 61 -6.18 -17.06 -3.47
C LEU A 61 -7.32 -18.08 -3.30
N TYR A 62 -8.07 -17.97 -2.21
CA TYR A 62 -9.30 -18.73 -2.05
C TYR A 62 -10.24 -18.53 -3.26
N PRO A 63 -11.16 -19.48 -3.53
CA PRO A 63 -12.08 -19.37 -4.66
C PRO A 63 -12.85 -18.04 -4.66
N PRO A 64 -13.28 -17.54 -5.82
CA PRO A 64 -14.18 -16.39 -5.90
C PRO A 64 -15.42 -16.60 -5.06
N LEU A 65 -15.87 -15.57 -4.37
CA LEU A 65 -17.07 -15.58 -3.55
C LEU A 65 -17.82 -14.25 -3.67
N GLU A 66 -19.17 -14.35 -3.60
CA GLU A 66 -20.02 -13.19 -3.63
C GLU A 66 -20.37 -12.72 -2.21
N PRO A 67 -20.60 -11.43 -1.99
CA PRO A 67 -21.12 -10.93 -0.73
C PRO A 67 -22.53 -11.49 -0.44
N TYR A 68 -22.75 -11.91 0.78
CA TYR A 68 -24.10 -12.23 1.25
C TYR A 68 -24.84 -11.01 1.83
N ASP A 69 -24.11 -9.94 2.11
CA ASP A 69 -24.65 -8.67 2.60
C ASP A 69 -23.80 -7.51 2.09
N THR A 70 -24.48 -6.43 1.71
CA THR A 70 -23.85 -5.17 1.27
C THR A 70 -24.66 -3.99 1.77
N GLY A 71 -23.98 -2.88 2.05
CA GLY A 71 -24.68 -1.69 2.52
C GLY A 71 -23.88 -0.41 2.41
N MET A 72 -24.55 0.67 2.86
CA MET A 72 -23.95 2.01 2.97
C MET A 72 -24.10 2.48 4.42
N LEU A 73 -22.97 2.63 5.11
CA LEU A 73 -22.93 3.11 6.50
C LEU A 73 -22.70 4.62 6.53
N ASP A 74 -23.63 5.36 7.15
CA ASP A 74 -23.42 6.79 7.44
C ASP A 74 -22.38 6.92 8.57
N VAL A 75 -21.29 7.62 8.27
CA VAL A 75 -20.21 7.88 9.22
C VAL A 75 -20.09 9.36 9.60
N GLY A 76 -21.11 10.16 9.26
CA GLY A 76 -21.17 11.59 9.52
C GLY A 76 -20.36 12.42 8.52
N ASN A 77 -20.44 13.74 8.68
CA ASN A 77 -19.76 14.72 7.83
C ASN A 77 -20.11 14.59 6.33
N GLY A 78 -21.28 14.02 5.99
CA GLY A 78 -21.72 13.77 4.64
C GLY A 78 -21.16 12.53 3.96
N HIS A 79 -20.39 11.70 4.69
CA HIS A 79 -19.83 10.47 4.16
C HIS A 79 -20.71 9.26 4.47
N ARG A 80 -20.88 8.39 3.46
CA ARG A 80 -21.45 7.06 3.60
C ARG A 80 -20.48 6.05 2.99
N LEU A 81 -20.04 5.09 3.80
CA LEU A 81 -19.09 4.07 3.39
C LEU A 81 -19.83 2.86 2.81
N TYR A 82 -19.41 2.43 1.64
CA TYR A 82 -19.80 1.12 1.13
C TYR A 82 -19.09 0.03 1.92
N TYR A 83 -19.83 -0.98 2.33
CA TYR A 83 -19.29 -2.20 2.92
C TYR A 83 -19.93 -3.44 2.32
N GLU A 84 -19.23 -4.56 2.45
CA GLU A 84 -19.70 -5.89 2.06
C GLU A 84 -19.24 -6.94 3.06
N GLN A 85 -20.04 -7.98 3.23
CA GLN A 85 -19.75 -9.12 4.07
C GLN A 85 -19.78 -10.40 3.23
N CYS A 86 -18.73 -11.22 3.38
CA CYS A 86 -18.52 -12.45 2.61
C CYS A 86 -18.12 -13.61 3.53
N GLY A 87 -18.12 -14.83 3.00
CA GLY A 87 -17.67 -16.03 3.70
C GLY A 87 -18.67 -16.54 4.73
N ASN A 88 -18.19 -16.96 5.90
CA ASN A 88 -19.03 -17.55 6.95
C ASN A 88 -19.68 -16.47 7.84
N PRO A 89 -21.02 -16.28 7.82
CA PRO A 89 -21.69 -15.28 8.66
C PRO A 89 -21.49 -15.49 10.16
N GLN A 90 -21.18 -16.71 10.60
CA GLN A 90 -20.91 -17.10 11.99
C GLN A 90 -19.41 -17.27 12.27
N GLY A 91 -18.58 -16.96 11.29
CA GLY A 91 -17.13 -17.11 11.37
C GLY A 91 -16.45 -16.03 12.20
N VAL A 92 -15.13 -16.17 12.35
CA VAL A 92 -14.29 -15.17 13.01
C VAL A 92 -14.29 -13.89 12.18
N PRO A 93 -14.63 -12.72 12.78
CA PRO A 93 -14.66 -11.47 12.02
C PRO A 93 -13.27 -11.05 11.55
N ALA A 94 -13.14 -10.81 10.25
CA ALA A 94 -11.94 -10.27 9.65
C ALA A 94 -12.28 -9.03 8.81
N VAL A 95 -11.42 -8.02 8.84
CA VAL A 95 -11.58 -6.81 8.01
C VAL A 95 -10.38 -6.58 7.12
N PHE A 96 -10.63 -6.22 5.87
CA PHE A 96 -9.61 -5.83 4.89
C PHE A 96 -9.56 -4.30 4.75
N LEU A 97 -8.36 -3.74 4.92
CA LEU A 97 -8.08 -2.32 4.78
C LEU A 97 -7.26 -2.09 3.50
N HIS A 98 -7.90 -1.52 2.48
CA HIS A 98 -7.25 -1.28 1.20
C HIS A 98 -6.15 -0.20 1.27
N GLY A 99 -5.23 -0.25 0.32
CA GLY A 99 -4.13 0.67 0.16
C GLY A 99 -4.47 1.93 -0.66
N GLY A 100 -3.45 2.54 -1.19
CA GLY A 100 -3.42 3.84 -1.83
C GLY A 100 -2.81 4.86 -0.86
N PRO A 101 -3.58 5.72 -0.18
CA PRO A 101 -5.06 5.73 0.00
C PRO A 101 -5.83 5.94 -1.29
N GLY A 102 -7.09 5.45 -1.31
CA GLY A 102 -7.96 5.73 -2.45
C GLY A 102 -8.19 4.58 -3.44
N ALA A 103 -7.54 3.42 -3.25
CA ALA A 103 -7.67 2.29 -4.16
C ALA A 103 -9.07 1.64 -4.17
N GLY A 104 -9.75 1.58 -3.01
CA GLY A 104 -10.97 0.81 -2.85
C GLY A 104 -10.71 -0.69 -2.71
N CYS A 105 -11.77 -1.46 -2.40
CA CYS A 105 -11.75 -2.91 -2.36
C CYS A 105 -12.29 -3.51 -3.66
N ASP A 106 -11.80 -4.69 -4.01
CA ASP A 106 -12.25 -5.48 -5.14
C ASP A 106 -12.54 -6.94 -4.75
N GLU A 107 -12.87 -7.78 -5.73
CA GLU A 107 -13.16 -9.21 -5.51
C GLU A 107 -11.94 -9.98 -4.96
N ARG A 108 -10.73 -9.54 -5.26
CA ARG A 108 -9.50 -10.17 -4.74
C ARG A 108 -9.36 -9.95 -3.25
N SER A 109 -9.77 -8.79 -2.74
CA SER A 109 -9.71 -8.43 -1.33
C SER A 109 -10.38 -9.44 -0.42
N ARG A 110 -11.44 -10.10 -0.90
CA ARG A 110 -12.21 -11.14 -0.17
C ARG A 110 -11.44 -12.46 -0.06
N ARG A 111 -10.53 -12.73 -1.00
CA ARG A 111 -9.96 -14.05 -1.28
C ARG A 111 -8.65 -14.33 -0.55
N PHE A 112 -8.18 -13.42 0.29
CA PHE A 112 -7.04 -13.65 1.18
C PHE A 112 -7.41 -14.43 2.44
N PHE A 113 -8.69 -14.71 2.66
CA PHE A 113 -9.24 -15.33 3.87
C PHE A 113 -9.97 -16.62 3.53
N ASP A 114 -9.86 -17.63 4.41
CA ASP A 114 -10.68 -18.85 4.31
C ASP A 114 -12.16 -18.51 4.50
N PRO A 115 -13.00 -18.61 3.45
CA PRO A 115 -14.41 -18.26 3.54
C PRO A 115 -15.22 -19.21 4.41
N SER A 116 -14.71 -20.38 4.76
CA SER A 116 -15.36 -21.31 5.69
C SER A 116 -15.14 -20.91 7.15
N HIS A 117 -14.06 -20.22 7.43
CA HIS A 117 -13.63 -19.82 8.78
C HIS A 117 -13.96 -18.37 9.12
N TYR A 118 -13.75 -17.45 8.17
CA TYR A 118 -13.88 -16.03 8.43
C TYR A 118 -15.23 -15.46 7.99
N ARG A 119 -15.77 -14.54 8.83
CA ARG A 119 -16.75 -13.53 8.43
C ARG A 119 -15.94 -12.34 7.88
N ILE A 120 -15.85 -12.25 6.56
CA ILE A 120 -14.96 -11.33 5.85
C ILE A 120 -15.70 -10.02 5.61
N VAL A 121 -15.15 -8.91 6.09
CA VAL A 121 -15.66 -7.56 5.86
C VAL A 121 -14.69 -6.80 4.99
N CYS A 122 -15.16 -6.29 3.85
CA CYS A 122 -14.45 -5.33 3.02
C CYS A 122 -15.26 -4.02 2.99
N PHE A 123 -14.58 -2.89 2.96
CA PHE A 123 -15.24 -1.59 2.82
C PHE A 123 -14.34 -0.61 2.05
N ASP A 124 -14.96 0.34 1.38
CA ASP A 124 -14.24 1.40 0.68
C ASP A 124 -14.12 2.62 1.61
N GLN A 125 -12.89 3.10 1.81
CA GLN A 125 -12.62 4.25 2.68
C GLN A 125 -13.20 5.55 2.09
N ARG A 126 -13.29 6.60 2.90
CA ARG A 126 -13.83 7.91 2.48
C ARG A 126 -13.18 8.39 1.19
N GLY A 127 -13.97 8.94 0.30
CA GLY A 127 -13.53 9.55 -0.95
C GLY A 127 -13.21 8.58 -2.07
N SER A 128 -13.32 7.26 -1.87
CA SER A 128 -12.86 6.23 -2.82
C SER A 128 -13.87 5.12 -3.08
N GLY A 129 -13.63 4.36 -4.13
CA GLY A 129 -14.42 3.19 -4.48
C GLY A 129 -15.90 3.49 -4.65
N ARG A 130 -16.73 2.72 -3.98
CA ARG A 130 -18.21 2.82 -3.97
C ARG A 130 -18.73 3.71 -2.83
N SER A 131 -17.85 4.20 -1.94
CA SER A 131 -18.21 5.15 -0.88
C SER A 131 -18.52 6.52 -1.46
N VAL A 132 -19.43 7.25 -0.81
CA VAL A 132 -19.85 8.57 -1.25
C VAL A 132 -19.64 9.62 -0.16
N PRO A 133 -19.22 10.83 -0.56
CA PRO A 133 -18.87 11.26 -1.91
C PRO A 133 -17.55 10.60 -2.39
N ASN A 134 -17.49 10.25 -3.69
CA ASN A 134 -16.27 9.83 -4.36
C ASN A 134 -15.52 11.07 -4.87
N ALA A 135 -14.20 11.10 -4.78
CA ALA A 135 -13.39 12.27 -5.18
C ALA A 135 -13.47 12.59 -6.68
N ALA A 136 -13.89 11.64 -7.52
CA ALA A 136 -14.13 11.87 -8.93
C ALA A 136 -15.44 12.65 -9.19
N ASP A 137 -16.43 12.50 -8.29
CA ASP A 137 -17.76 13.11 -8.43
C ASP A 137 -17.84 14.44 -7.68
N ASP A 138 -17.42 14.46 -6.41
CA ASP A 138 -17.37 15.68 -5.59
C ASP A 138 -16.07 15.71 -4.78
N LEU A 139 -15.08 16.36 -5.38
CA LEU A 139 -13.76 16.52 -4.79
C LEU A 139 -13.80 17.21 -3.42
N SER A 140 -14.55 18.32 -3.33
CA SER A 140 -14.59 19.14 -2.13
C SER A 140 -15.22 18.39 -0.96
N ALA A 141 -16.37 17.77 -1.18
CA ALA A 141 -17.05 16.99 -0.14
C ALA A 141 -16.25 15.75 0.27
N SER A 142 -15.54 15.10 -0.68
CA SER A 142 -14.73 13.92 -0.40
C SER A 142 -13.55 14.16 0.54
N LEU A 143 -13.08 15.40 0.65
CA LEU A 143 -11.96 15.81 1.49
C LEU A 143 -12.40 16.28 2.91
N VAL A 144 -13.69 16.51 3.12
CA VAL A 144 -14.20 16.93 4.43
C VAL A 144 -14.00 15.83 5.46
N ALA A 145 -13.38 16.16 6.60
CA ALA A 145 -13.13 15.19 7.67
C ALA A 145 -12.57 13.85 7.12
N ASN A 146 -11.63 13.92 6.19
CA ASN A 146 -10.99 12.76 5.59
C ASN A 146 -9.52 12.72 6.04
N THR A 147 -9.33 12.24 7.26
CA THR A 147 -8.04 12.14 7.95
C THR A 147 -7.86 10.76 8.58
N THR A 148 -6.64 10.39 8.96
CA THR A 148 -6.38 9.09 9.62
C THR A 148 -7.22 8.89 10.88
N PRO A 149 -7.37 9.87 11.79
CA PRO A 149 -8.29 9.73 12.91
C PRO A 149 -9.74 9.48 12.51
N ASP A 150 -10.24 10.11 11.44
CA ASP A 150 -11.60 9.86 10.95
C ASP A 150 -11.75 8.43 10.43
N LEU A 151 -10.78 7.93 9.65
CA LEU A 151 -10.81 6.55 9.14
C LEU A 151 -10.69 5.51 10.25
N VAL A 152 -9.91 5.80 11.29
CA VAL A 152 -9.84 4.94 12.50
C VAL A 152 -11.23 4.85 13.16
N GLN A 153 -11.93 5.98 13.30
CA GLN A 153 -13.30 6.00 13.84
C GLN A 153 -14.30 5.29 12.91
N ASP A 154 -14.09 5.36 11.61
CA ASP A 154 -14.94 4.68 10.63
C ASP A 154 -14.86 3.16 10.76
N ILE A 155 -13.66 2.61 10.96
CA ILE A 155 -13.48 1.16 11.22
C ILE A 155 -14.24 0.77 12.49
N GLU A 156 -14.19 1.59 13.54
CA GLU A 156 -14.88 1.32 14.80
C GLU A 156 -16.41 1.43 14.64
N ARG A 157 -16.91 2.43 13.90
CA ARG A 157 -18.33 2.55 13.57
C ARG A 157 -18.84 1.36 12.74
N LEU A 158 -18.05 0.91 11.77
CA LEU A 158 -18.38 -0.25 10.95
C LEU A 158 -18.45 -1.53 11.82
N ARG A 159 -17.47 -1.73 12.69
CA ARG A 159 -17.48 -2.84 13.64
C ARG A 159 -18.75 -2.87 14.48
N GLN A 160 -19.10 -1.72 15.07
CA GLN A 160 -20.30 -1.57 15.91
C GLN A 160 -21.60 -1.78 15.11
N HIS A 161 -21.68 -1.19 13.90
CA HIS A 161 -22.83 -1.32 13.00
C HIS A 161 -23.12 -2.78 12.64
N LEU A 162 -22.06 -3.56 12.42
CA LEU A 162 -22.18 -4.99 12.09
C LEU A 162 -22.35 -5.90 13.30
N GLY A 163 -22.43 -5.33 14.51
CA GLY A 163 -22.57 -6.09 15.76
C GLY A 163 -21.36 -6.99 16.05
N ILE A 164 -20.17 -6.61 15.58
CA ILE A 164 -18.93 -7.35 15.81
C ILE A 164 -18.34 -6.89 17.14
N GLU A 165 -18.15 -7.83 18.07
CA GLU A 165 -17.58 -7.53 19.38
C GLU A 165 -16.08 -7.16 19.26
N GLN A 166 -15.34 -7.95 18.48
CA GLN A 166 -13.89 -7.77 18.29
C GLN A 166 -13.48 -8.36 16.94
N TRP A 167 -12.61 -7.66 16.18
CA TRP A 167 -11.97 -8.23 15.00
C TRP A 167 -11.02 -9.35 15.40
N GLY A 168 -11.20 -10.54 14.86
CA GLY A 168 -10.21 -11.62 15.00
C GLY A 168 -8.96 -11.32 14.17
N LEU A 169 -9.14 -10.72 12.98
CA LEU A 169 -8.05 -10.38 12.08
C LEU A 169 -8.29 -9.04 11.37
N VAL A 170 -7.28 -8.17 11.38
CA VAL A 170 -7.23 -6.96 10.55
C VAL A 170 -6.11 -7.14 9.53
N LEU A 171 -6.44 -7.22 8.24
CA LEU A 171 -5.48 -7.28 7.15
C LEU A 171 -5.36 -5.89 6.51
N GLY A 172 -4.15 -5.35 6.47
CA GLY A 172 -3.87 -4.07 5.82
C GLY A 172 -2.60 -4.11 4.97
N GLY A 173 -2.69 -3.60 3.75
CA GLY A 173 -1.56 -3.53 2.83
C GLY A 173 -1.20 -2.10 2.46
N SER A 174 0.12 -1.77 2.36
CA SER A 174 0.57 -0.42 2.00
C SER A 174 0.02 0.63 2.98
N TRP A 175 -0.65 1.68 2.50
CA TRP A 175 -1.45 2.58 3.33
C TRP A 175 -2.37 1.84 4.31
N GLY A 176 -3.00 0.76 3.88
CA GLY A 176 -3.84 -0.07 4.76
C GLY A 176 -3.07 -0.63 5.96
N SER A 177 -1.76 -0.86 5.86
CA SER A 177 -0.93 -1.27 7.00
C SER A 177 -0.74 -0.16 8.02
N THR A 178 -0.57 1.09 7.55
CA THR A 178 -0.54 2.27 8.41
C THR A 178 -1.87 2.43 9.16
N LEU A 179 -2.99 2.33 8.43
CA LEU A 179 -4.32 2.45 9.00
C LEU A 179 -4.63 1.33 10.01
N ALA A 180 -4.21 0.09 9.72
CA ALA A 180 -4.33 -1.05 10.64
C ALA A 180 -3.57 -0.82 11.94
N LEU A 181 -2.34 -0.31 11.85
CA LEU A 181 -1.51 0.02 13.02
C LEU A 181 -2.10 1.19 13.81
N ALA A 182 -2.55 2.24 13.14
CA ALA A 182 -3.22 3.37 13.80
C ALA A 182 -4.51 2.94 14.52
N TYR A 183 -5.30 2.06 13.90
CA TYR A 183 -6.50 1.48 14.53
C TYR A 183 -6.14 0.62 15.74
N ALA A 184 -5.11 -0.22 15.63
CA ALA A 184 -4.64 -1.06 16.74
C ALA A 184 -4.14 -0.24 17.95
N GLN A 185 -3.55 0.93 17.68
CA GLN A 185 -3.11 1.85 18.73
C GLN A 185 -4.28 2.57 19.41
N ALA A 186 -5.30 2.96 18.64
CA ALA A 186 -6.44 3.72 19.15
C ALA A 186 -7.50 2.82 19.82
N HIS A 187 -7.70 1.62 19.30
CA HIS A 187 -8.71 0.66 19.75
C HIS A 187 -8.12 -0.74 20.04
N PRO A 188 -7.10 -0.84 20.91
CA PRO A 188 -6.34 -2.08 21.07
C PRO A 188 -7.17 -3.25 21.60
N ALA A 189 -8.24 -2.99 22.36
CA ALA A 189 -9.15 -4.03 22.82
C ALA A 189 -10.07 -4.59 21.72
N GLN A 190 -10.13 -3.95 20.54
CA GLN A 190 -11.11 -4.27 19.51
C GLN A 190 -10.58 -5.19 18.40
N LEU A 191 -9.34 -5.68 18.53
CA LEU A 191 -8.76 -6.64 17.60
C LEU A 191 -7.82 -7.62 18.31
N LYS A 192 -7.59 -8.80 17.70
CA LYS A 192 -6.68 -9.83 18.20
C LYS A 192 -5.38 -9.90 17.39
N ALA A 193 -5.49 -9.83 16.08
CA ALA A 193 -4.35 -10.05 15.20
C ALA A 193 -4.29 -9.06 14.03
N LEU A 194 -3.08 -8.83 13.56
CA LEU A 194 -2.75 -8.01 12.39
C LEU A 194 -2.02 -8.87 11.35
N LEU A 195 -2.45 -8.77 10.09
CA LEU A 195 -1.72 -9.26 8.93
C LEU A 195 -1.37 -8.05 8.05
N LEU A 196 -0.09 -7.75 7.95
CA LEU A 196 0.40 -6.54 7.29
C LEU A 196 1.19 -6.91 6.03
N ARG A 197 0.96 -6.19 4.93
CA ARG A 197 1.72 -6.30 3.69
C ARG A 197 2.27 -4.94 3.27
N GLY A 198 3.56 -4.93 2.81
CA GLY A 198 4.17 -3.69 2.34
C GLY A 198 4.06 -2.61 3.42
N VAL A 199 4.62 -2.88 4.60
CA VAL A 199 4.51 -1.99 5.78
C VAL A 199 4.95 -0.58 5.43
N PHE A 200 4.08 0.38 5.68
CA PHE A 200 4.31 1.81 5.52
C PHE A 200 4.12 2.49 6.88
N LEU A 201 5.18 3.09 7.42
CA LEU A 201 5.17 3.71 8.74
C LEU A 201 4.81 5.20 8.68
N PHE A 202 4.65 5.73 7.48
CA PHE A 202 4.39 7.13 7.20
C PHE A 202 5.49 8.05 7.75
N GLY A 203 6.75 7.58 7.75
CA GLY A 203 7.91 8.39 8.09
C GLY A 203 8.17 9.47 7.03
N PRO A 204 8.69 10.64 7.42
CA PRO A 204 9.05 11.66 6.44
C PRO A 204 10.08 11.18 5.42
N ASP A 205 10.99 10.31 5.82
CA ASP A 205 11.96 9.64 4.97
C ASP A 205 11.33 8.75 3.90
N GLU A 206 10.22 8.08 4.23
CA GLU A 206 9.48 7.23 3.30
C GLU A 206 8.72 8.05 2.25
N VAL A 207 8.03 9.12 2.69
CA VAL A 207 7.32 10.04 1.78
C VAL A 207 8.30 10.79 0.88
N ASP A 208 9.43 11.26 1.45
CA ASP A 208 10.47 11.94 0.69
C ASP A 208 11.13 11.04 -0.35
N TYR A 209 11.42 9.79 0.01
CA TYR A 209 11.92 8.75 -0.89
C TYR A 209 11.01 8.56 -2.11
N LEU A 210 9.70 8.48 -1.89
CA LEU A 210 8.73 8.23 -2.95
C LEU A 210 8.53 9.44 -3.87
N PHE A 211 8.38 10.64 -3.30
CA PHE A 211 7.77 11.76 -4.02
C PHE A 211 8.64 13.01 -4.12
N SER A 212 9.78 13.09 -3.44
CA SER A 212 10.56 14.35 -3.38
C SER A 212 12.03 14.21 -3.72
N SER A 213 12.73 13.22 -3.16
CA SER A 213 14.20 13.14 -3.25
C SER A 213 14.70 12.35 -4.45
N GLY A 214 13.80 11.75 -5.24
CA GLY A 214 14.21 10.85 -6.33
C GLY A 214 14.76 9.51 -5.82
N GLY A 215 14.33 9.07 -4.63
CA GLY A 215 14.78 7.80 -4.05
C GLY A 215 14.50 6.60 -4.94
N THR A 216 13.38 6.62 -5.68
CA THR A 216 13.01 5.57 -6.63
C THR A 216 13.75 5.64 -7.96
N TYR A 217 14.45 6.76 -8.25
CA TYR A 217 15.16 6.97 -9.51
C TYR A 217 16.21 5.87 -9.77
N GLY A 218 16.88 5.43 -8.72
CA GLY A 218 17.93 4.40 -8.84
C GLY A 218 17.41 3.05 -9.36
N GLN A 219 16.13 2.74 -9.15
CA GLN A 219 15.51 1.49 -9.56
C GLN A 219 14.59 1.68 -10.78
N ASN A 220 13.91 2.83 -10.88
CA ASN A 220 12.90 3.12 -11.90
C ASN A 220 13.08 4.53 -12.50
N PRO A 221 14.21 4.80 -13.19
CA PRO A 221 14.52 6.16 -13.67
C PRO A 221 13.48 6.69 -14.66
N ALA A 222 12.98 5.86 -15.58
CA ALA A 222 11.96 6.28 -16.56
C ALA A 222 10.63 6.66 -15.90
N ALA A 223 10.21 5.92 -14.87
CA ALA A 223 8.97 6.22 -14.15
C ALA A 223 9.10 7.53 -13.36
N TRP A 224 10.23 7.73 -12.70
CA TRP A 224 10.54 8.98 -11.99
C TRP A 224 10.59 10.17 -12.95
N ASP A 225 11.27 10.03 -14.09
CA ASP A 225 11.35 11.10 -15.09
C ASP A 225 9.95 11.47 -15.62
N CYS A 226 9.08 10.49 -15.89
CA CYS A 226 7.69 10.76 -16.29
C CYS A 226 6.91 11.53 -15.22
N TYR A 227 7.07 11.16 -13.95
CA TYR A 227 6.47 11.84 -12.81
C TYR A 227 6.91 13.30 -12.70
N VAL A 228 8.22 13.56 -12.79
CA VAL A 228 8.79 14.89 -12.70
C VAL A 228 8.48 15.73 -13.95
N ASP A 229 8.59 15.14 -15.14
CA ASP A 229 8.41 15.82 -16.43
C ASP A 229 7.00 16.33 -16.65
N TYR A 230 5.98 15.62 -16.12
CA TYR A 230 4.63 16.13 -16.15
C TYR A 230 4.52 17.49 -15.45
N ILE A 231 5.10 17.64 -14.25
CA ILE A 231 5.12 18.93 -13.54
C ILE A 231 5.98 19.93 -14.28
N ARG A 232 7.18 19.54 -14.73
CA ARG A 232 8.12 20.43 -15.43
C ARG A 232 7.50 21.04 -16.67
N THR A 233 6.82 20.25 -17.49
CA THR A 233 6.21 20.70 -18.76
C THR A 233 4.91 21.48 -18.59
N SER A 234 4.16 21.24 -17.51
CA SER A 234 2.93 21.96 -17.19
C SER A 234 3.15 23.17 -16.26
N SER A 235 4.38 23.40 -15.80
CA SER A 235 4.71 24.44 -14.84
C SER A 235 4.89 25.80 -15.49
N LYS A 236 4.38 26.83 -14.80
CA LYS A 236 4.71 28.24 -15.11
C LYS A 236 5.93 28.74 -14.34
N ASP A 237 6.31 28.05 -13.26
CA ASP A 237 7.46 28.36 -12.40
C ASP A 237 8.11 27.07 -11.90
N TRP A 238 8.83 26.41 -12.78
CA TRP A 238 9.52 25.16 -12.48
C TRP A 238 10.55 25.31 -11.34
N ALA A 239 11.21 26.44 -11.24
CA ALA A 239 12.21 26.67 -10.20
C ALA A 239 11.60 26.53 -8.79
N ARG A 240 10.36 26.97 -8.62
CA ARG A 240 9.58 26.85 -7.40
C ARG A 240 8.94 25.46 -7.25
N GLU A 241 8.24 24.97 -8.30
CA GLU A 241 7.45 23.75 -8.17
C GLU A 241 8.31 22.49 -8.00
N ARG A 242 9.54 22.47 -8.58
CA ARG A 242 10.48 21.36 -8.39
C ARG A 242 10.89 21.12 -6.93
N THR A 243 10.73 22.08 -6.05
CA THR A 243 11.08 21.94 -4.63
C THR A 243 9.94 21.35 -3.79
N ASN A 244 8.74 21.19 -4.38
CA ASN A 244 7.59 20.61 -3.74
C ASN A 244 6.67 19.96 -4.79
N LEU A 245 7.07 18.79 -5.28
CA LEU A 245 6.32 18.06 -6.31
C LEU A 245 4.91 17.66 -5.85
N LEU A 246 4.76 17.19 -4.61
CA LEU A 246 3.43 16.86 -4.05
C LEU A 246 2.51 18.08 -4.03
N GLY A 247 3.02 19.26 -3.67
CA GLY A 247 2.27 20.52 -3.73
C GLY A 247 1.89 20.91 -5.15
N ALA A 248 2.78 20.67 -6.11
CA ALA A 248 2.54 20.93 -7.52
C ALA A 248 1.48 19.99 -8.12
N TYR A 249 1.52 18.69 -7.76
CA TYR A 249 0.47 17.73 -8.12
C TYR A 249 -0.87 18.10 -7.48
N TRP A 250 -0.86 18.44 -6.18
CA TRP A 250 -2.06 18.87 -5.49
C TRP A 250 -2.77 20.03 -6.17
N ALA A 251 -2.02 21.07 -6.56
CA ALA A 251 -2.59 22.22 -7.25
C ALA A 251 -3.29 21.83 -8.57
N ARG A 252 -2.79 20.83 -9.28
CA ARG A 252 -3.39 20.33 -10.52
C ARG A 252 -4.55 19.38 -10.28
N LEU A 253 -4.43 18.51 -9.28
CA LEU A 253 -5.48 17.55 -8.90
C LEU A 253 -6.73 18.25 -8.33
N THR A 254 -6.58 19.46 -7.79
CA THR A 254 -7.68 20.21 -7.17
C THR A 254 -8.12 21.43 -7.97
N CYS A 255 -7.57 21.66 -9.17
CA CYS A 255 -8.02 22.77 -10.02
C CYS A 255 -9.41 22.51 -10.64
N GLU A 256 -10.06 23.54 -11.14
CA GLU A 256 -11.38 23.44 -11.76
C GLU A 256 -11.35 22.73 -13.13
N ASP A 257 -10.22 22.81 -13.84
CA ASP A 257 -10.10 22.19 -15.17
C ASP A 257 -9.98 20.68 -15.07
N LYS A 258 -11.03 20.00 -15.52
CA LYS A 258 -11.13 18.53 -15.50
C LYS A 258 -10.01 17.85 -16.29
N ALA A 259 -9.60 18.43 -17.44
CA ALA A 259 -8.56 17.84 -18.26
C ALA A 259 -7.20 17.87 -17.55
N THR A 260 -6.88 18.96 -16.86
CA THR A 260 -5.68 19.08 -16.01
C THR A 260 -5.71 18.09 -14.85
N ARG A 261 -6.87 17.94 -14.16
CA ARG A 261 -6.99 16.95 -13.07
C ARG A 261 -6.74 15.52 -13.55
N GLU A 262 -7.39 15.13 -14.66
CA GLU A 262 -7.23 13.79 -15.22
C GLU A 262 -5.79 13.52 -15.68
N ALA A 263 -5.14 14.52 -16.31
CA ALA A 263 -3.76 14.39 -16.75
C ALA A 263 -2.78 14.27 -15.56
N ALA A 264 -2.98 15.07 -14.51
CA ALA A 264 -2.20 14.99 -13.30
C ALA A 264 -2.35 13.64 -12.60
N ALA A 265 -3.61 13.18 -12.47
CA ALA A 265 -3.89 11.89 -11.88
C ALA A 265 -3.26 10.74 -12.70
N ALA A 266 -3.33 10.79 -14.02
CA ALA A 266 -2.71 9.78 -14.89
C ALA A 266 -1.19 9.74 -14.75
N ALA A 267 -0.52 10.90 -14.65
CA ALA A 267 0.92 10.95 -14.45
C ALA A 267 1.33 10.42 -13.07
N PHE A 268 0.58 10.79 -12.02
CA PHE A 268 0.84 10.37 -10.65
C PHE A 268 0.63 8.86 -10.47
N VAL A 269 -0.55 8.34 -10.83
CA VAL A 269 -0.89 6.92 -10.69
C VAL A 269 -0.05 6.06 -11.63
N GLY A 270 0.25 6.55 -12.84
CA GLY A 270 1.14 5.87 -13.78
C GLY A 270 2.54 5.66 -13.22
N TYR A 271 3.07 6.65 -12.50
CA TYR A 271 4.33 6.53 -11.77
C TYR A 271 4.24 5.44 -10.69
N GLU A 272 3.25 5.49 -9.82
CA GLU A 272 3.14 4.55 -8.72
C GLU A 272 2.93 3.11 -9.19
N LEU A 273 2.05 2.90 -10.17
CA LEU A 273 1.88 1.58 -10.78
C LEU A 273 3.21 1.04 -11.32
N SER A 274 4.03 1.91 -11.96
CA SER A 274 5.30 1.51 -12.56
C SER A 274 6.35 1.06 -11.55
N ILE A 275 6.29 1.54 -10.30
CA ILE A 275 7.23 1.14 -9.23
C ILE A 275 6.67 0.02 -8.35
N SER A 276 5.38 -0.33 -8.47
CA SER A 276 4.71 -1.33 -7.63
C SER A 276 5.06 -2.77 -7.98
N LYS A 277 5.48 -3.03 -9.21
CA LYS A 277 5.84 -4.37 -9.72
C LYS A 277 7.01 -4.28 -10.67
N SER A 278 7.80 -5.37 -10.73
CA SER A 278 8.83 -5.52 -11.76
C SER A 278 8.26 -5.59 -13.17
N PHE A 279 7.04 -6.08 -13.31
CA PHE A 279 6.28 -6.10 -14.57
C PHE A 279 4.80 -5.90 -14.28
N ILE A 280 4.21 -4.91 -14.95
CA ILE A 280 2.77 -4.66 -14.91
C ILE A 280 2.18 -4.93 -16.27
N GLU A 281 1.14 -5.75 -16.31
CA GLU A 281 0.38 -6.02 -17.51
C GLU A 281 -0.26 -4.71 -18.03
N PRO A 282 -0.14 -4.40 -19.34
CA PRO A 282 -0.71 -3.17 -19.92
C PRO A 282 -2.20 -2.99 -19.63
N ALA A 283 -2.96 -4.09 -19.57
CA ALA A 283 -4.39 -4.06 -19.26
C ALA A 283 -4.70 -3.52 -17.86
N ILE A 284 -3.82 -3.71 -16.88
CA ILE A 284 -3.97 -3.14 -15.53
C ILE A 284 -3.79 -1.63 -15.60
N ILE A 285 -2.74 -1.16 -16.29
CA ILE A 285 -2.48 0.27 -16.49
C ILE A 285 -3.68 0.91 -17.19
N GLU A 286 -4.17 0.31 -18.28
CA GLU A 286 -5.34 0.80 -19.03
C GLU A 286 -6.59 0.87 -18.16
N LYS A 287 -6.84 -0.13 -17.31
CA LYS A 287 -7.97 -0.15 -16.36
C LYS A 287 -7.90 1.05 -15.40
N TYR A 288 -6.77 1.26 -14.75
CA TYR A 288 -6.61 2.35 -13.80
C TYR A 288 -6.70 3.72 -14.48
N LEU A 289 -5.94 3.93 -15.57
CA LEU A 289 -5.90 5.19 -16.29
C LEU A 289 -7.20 5.48 -17.08
N GLY A 290 -7.92 4.43 -17.49
CA GLY A 290 -9.17 4.54 -18.25
C GLY A 290 -10.43 4.77 -17.41
N THR A 291 -10.36 4.61 -16.09
CA THR A 291 -11.53 4.65 -15.19
C THR A 291 -11.43 5.82 -14.21
N PRO A 292 -12.05 6.98 -14.51
CA PRO A 292 -11.93 8.18 -13.66
C PRO A 292 -12.35 7.98 -12.21
N SER A 293 -13.35 7.14 -11.95
CA SER A 293 -13.82 6.80 -10.59
C SER A 293 -12.82 5.97 -9.77
N ILE A 294 -11.76 5.46 -10.37
CA ILE A 294 -10.63 4.82 -9.72
C ILE A 294 -9.42 5.76 -9.73
N LEU A 295 -9.11 6.33 -10.88
CA LEU A 295 -7.93 7.16 -11.13
C LEU A 295 -7.90 8.42 -10.24
N ILE A 296 -9.00 9.17 -10.21
CA ILE A 296 -9.06 10.44 -9.46
C ILE A 296 -9.00 10.21 -7.95
N PRO A 297 -9.82 9.32 -7.35
CA PRO A 297 -9.70 9.03 -5.92
C PRO A 297 -8.31 8.56 -5.51
N PHE A 298 -7.69 7.68 -6.29
CA PHE A 298 -6.36 7.17 -6.00
C PHE A 298 -5.35 8.33 -5.90
N ALA A 299 -5.23 9.14 -6.96
CA ALA A 299 -4.29 10.26 -6.98
C ALA A 299 -4.58 11.33 -5.92
N VAL A 300 -5.86 11.70 -5.78
CA VAL A 300 -6.27 12.78 -4.85
C VAL A 300 -6.05 12.36 -3.41
N MET A 301 -6.54 11.17 -3.02
CA MET A 301 -6.41 10.70 -1.64
C MET A 301 -4.93 10.50 -1.28
N GLU A 302 -4.15 9.91 -2.16
CA GLU A 302 -2.75 9.70 -1.88
C GLU A 302 -1.99 11.01 -1.68
N VAL A 303 -2.11 11.96 -2.62
CA VAL A 303 -1.46 13.28 -2.46
C VAL A 303 -2.00 14.02 -1.24
N HIS A 304 -3.31 13.90 -0.93
CA HIS A 304 -3.90 14.49 0.27
C HIS A 304 -3.25 13.97 1.56
N TYR A 305 -3.08 12.67 1.69
CA TYR A 305 -2.46 12.08 2.88
C TYR A 305 -0.95 12.30 2.91
N MET A 306 -0.25 12.14 1.78
CA MET A 306 1.22 12.27 1.73
C MET A 306 1.67 13.68 2.09
N ARG A 307 1.02 14.72 1.56
CA ARG A 307 1.36 16.12 1.85
C ARG A 307 1.00 16.57 3.28
N ASN A 308 0.10 15.86 3.94
CA ASN A 308 -0.34 16.15 5.31
C ASN A 308 0.24 15.14 6.32
N HIS A 309 1.32 14.45 5.97
CA HIS A 309 2.01 13.48 6.84
C HIS A 309 1.08 12.42 7.46
N GLY A 310 0.08 11.97 6.68
CA GLY A 310 -0.92 11.01 7.12
C GLY A 310 -1.83 11.52 8.24
N PHE A 311 -1.86 12.83 8.51
CA PHE A 311 -2.58 13.41 9.66
C PHE A 311 -2.19 12.76 10.99
N MET A 312 -0.94 12.33 11.10
CA MET A 312 -0.36 11.70 12.27
C MET A 312 0.84 12.49 12.79
N SER A 313 1.16 12.34 14.07
CA SER A 313 2.39 12.86 14.63
C SER A 313 3.60 12.12 14.03
N ARG A 314 4.71 12.83 13.89
CA ARG A 314 5.94 12.24 13.38
C ARG A 314 6.38 11.06 14.26
N GLY A 315 6.60 9.89 13.66
CA GLY A 315 7.03 8.69 14.39
C GLY A 315 5.91 7.96 15.14
N GLN A 316 4.66 8.45 15.10
CA GLN A 316 3.53 7.96 15.89
C GLN A 316 3.44 6.43 15.90
N ILE A 317 3.59 5.77 14.76
CA ILE A 317 3.42 4.31 14.64
C ILE A 317 4.45 3.57 15.51
N LEU A 318 5.72 3.94 15.43
CA LEU A 318 6.79 3.25 16.17
C LEU A 318 6.87 3.68 17.65
N GLU A 319 6.45 4.88 17.96
CA GLU A 319 6.53 5.43 19.33
C GLU A 319 5.35 5.00 20.21
N ASN A 320 4.26 4.49 19.62
CA ASN A 320 3.04 4.13 20.35
C ASN A 320 2.68 2.64 20.23
N LEU A 321 3.63 1.74 20.42
CA LEU A 321 3.40 0.28 20.33
C LEU A 321 2.90 -0.35 21.64
N ALA A 322 3.03 0.34 22.77
CA ALA A 322 2.65 -0.18 24.08
C ALA A 322 1.21 -0.72 24.16
N PRO A 323 0.17 -0.04 23.60
CA PRO A 323 -1.18 -0.58 23.60
C PRO A 323 -1.29 -1.94 22.93
N MET A 324 -0.59 -2.15 21.80
CA MET A 324 -0.59 -3.42 21.07
C MET A 324 0.04 -4.55 21.89
N VAL A 325 1.15 -4.25 22.56
CA VAL A 325 1.86 -5.22 23.43
C VAL A 325 1.02 -5.58 24.65
N GLN A 326 0.40 -4.59 25.31
CA GLN A 326 -0.46 -4.82 26.49
C GLN A 326 -1.68 -5.70 26.14
N HIS A 327 -2.23 -5.55 24.93
CA HIS A 327 -3.35 -6.35 24.46
C HIS A 327 -2.92 -7.65 23.74
N LYS A 328 -1.61 -7.96 23.70
CA LYS A 328 -1.04 -9.20 23.18
C LYS A 328 -1.43 -9.46 21.72
N HIS A 329 -1.39 -8.42 20.89
CA HIS A 329 -1.70 -8.59 19.48
C HIS A 329 -0.70 -9.51 18.79
N LYS A 330 -1.21 -10.46 18.00
CA LYS A 330 -0.39 -11.24 17.08
C LYS A 330 -0.16 -10.42 15.80
N VAL A 331 1.09 -10.34 15.36
CA VAL A 331 1.45 -9.54 14.18
C VAL A 331 2.18 -10.41 13.16
N SER A 332 1.56 -10.63 12.00
CA SER A 332 2.19 -11.29 10.86
C SER A 332 2.45 -10.27 9.77
N ILE A 333 3.66 -10.25 9.23
CA ILE A 333 4.12 -9.30 8.21
C ILE A 333 4.61 -10.08 7.01
N ALA A 334 4.01 -9.87 5.83
CA ALA A 334 4.48 -10.31 4.54
C ALA A 334 5.00 -9.10 3.75
N HIS A 335 6.27 -9.09 3.36
CA HIS A 335 6.86 -7.94 2.69
C HIS A 335 7.74 -8.37 1.52
N GLY A 336 7.53 -7.76 0.34
CA GLY A 336 8.36 -8.05 -0.83
C GLY A 336 9.82 -7.63 -0.61
N ARG A 337 10.77 -8.51 -0.93
CA ARG A 337 12.20 -8.17 -0.81
C ARG A 337 12.62 -7.06 -1.77
N ALA A 338 11.95 -6.96 -2.91
CA ALA A 338 12.17 -5.95 -3.96
C ALA A 338 11.04 -4.89 -3.97
N ASP A 339 10.46 -4.59 -2.82
CA ASP A 339 9.45 -3.55 -2.69
C ASP A 339 10.11 -2.17 -2.77
N TYR A 340 9.85 -1.47 -3.88
CA TYR A 340 10.37 -0.12 -4.15
C TYR A 340 9.34 0.98 -3.82
N VAL A 341 8.16 0.63 -3.36
CA VAL A 341 7.16 1.57 -2.83
C VAL A 341 7.37 1.71 -1.32
N CYS A 342 7.09 0.65 -0.57
CA CYS A 342 7.36 0.60 0.85
C CYS A 342 8.64 -0.20 1.08
N GLN A 343 9.75 0.48 1.39
CA GLN A 343 11.03 -0.17 1.52
C GLN A 343 11.03 -1.25 2.62
N PRO A 344 11.67 -2.44 2.41
CA PRO A 344 11.68 -3.54 3.38
C PRO A 344 12.19 -3.16 4.78
N GLN A 345 12.98 -2.10 4.88
CA GLN A 345 13.44 -1.58 6.17
C GLN A 345 12.28 -1.14 7.09
N ALA A 346 11.13 -0.73 6.56
CA ALA A 346 9.97 -0.35 7.37
C ALA A 346 9.40 -1.54 8.14
N ALA A 347 9.23 -2.68 7.47
CA ALA A 347 8.81 -3.94 8.10
C ALA A 347 9.82 -4.42 9.16
N TRP A 348 11.10 -4.31 8.86
CA TRP A 348 12.17 -4.65 9.81
C TRP A 348 12.16 -3.74 11.04
N ARG A 349 12.03 -2.42 10.85
CA ARG A 349 11.92 -1.44 11.95
C ARG A 349 10.71 -1.74 12.83
N LEU A 350 9.53 -2.02 12.24
CA LEU A 350 8.32 -2.35 12.99
C LEU A 350 8.50 -3.62 13.83
N ALA A 351 9.00 -4.71 13.23
CA ALA A 351 9.20 -5.97 13.94
C ALA A 351 10.17 -5.82 15.13
N ASN A 352 11.28 -5.11 14.93
CA ASN A 352 12.23 -4.85 16.01
C ASN A 352 11.70 -3.91 17.07
N ALA A 353 10.93 -2.90 16.70
CA ALA A 353 10.31 -1.99 17.66
C ALA A 353 9.24 -2.71 18.52
N LEU A 354 8.45 -3.62 17.94
CA LEU A 354 7.53 -4.48 18.69
C LEU A 354 8.26 -5.38 19.70
N LYS A 355 9.37 -6.01 19.28
CA LYS A 355 10.23 -6.81 20.19
C LYS A 355 10.78 -5.95 21.32
N ALA A 356 11.32 -4.77 20.99
CA ALA A 356 11.86 -3.83 21.97
C ALA A 356 10.79 -3.30 22.95
N ALA A 357 9.54 -3.17 22.50
CA ALA A 357 8.41 -2.81 23.35
C ALA A 357 7.92 -3.96 24.24
N GLY A 358 8.48 -5.17 24.11
CA GLY A 358 8.15 -6.32 24.95
C GLY A 358 7.13 -7.28 24.33
N CYS A 359 6.84 -7.17 23.02
CA CYS A 359 6.03 -8.18 22.34
C CYS A 359 6.80 -9.52 22.29
N PRO A 360 6.20 -10.64 22.72
CA PRO A 360 6.84 -11.95 22.65
C PRO A 360 7.28 -12.29 21.22
N GLU A 361 8.41 -12.93 21.06
CA GLU A 361 8.95 -13.26 19.73
C GLU A 361 8.00 -14.16 18.92
N GLY A 362 7.33 -15.11 19.59
CA GLY A 362 6.33 -15.99 18.98
C GLY A 362 5.06 -15.28 18.53
N ASP A 363 4.84 -14.04 18.94
CA ASP A 363 3.69 -13.22 18.53
C ASP A 363 3.99 -12.36 17.30
N ILE A 364 5.24 -12.35 16.82
CA ILE A 364 5.68 -11.59 15.65
C ILE A 364 6.20 -12.56 14.59
N HIS A 365 5.59 -12.54 13.42
CA HIS A 365 6.09 -13.24 12.24
C HIS A 365 6.43 -12.24 11.16
N LEU A 366 7.67 -12.21 10.68
CA LEU A 366 8.14 -11.37 9.59
C LEU A 366 8.69 -12.26 8.47
N GLU A 367 8.07 -12.20 7.31
CA GLU A 367 8.51 -12.89 6.11
C GLU A 367 8.87 -11.87 5.02
N PHE A 368 10.13 -11.91 4.56
CA PHE A 368 10.54 -11.20 3.35
C PHE A 368 10.43 -12.13 2.15
N VAL A 369 9.47 -11.86 1.28
CA VAL A 369 9.19 -12.68 0.09
C VAL A 369 10.22 -12.39 -1.00
N ALA A 370 11.03 -13.41 -1.32
CA ALA A 370 12.07 -13.28 -2.34
C ALA A 370 11.46 -13.04 -3.73
N GLY A 371 12.03 -12.09 -4.47
CA GLY A 371 11.60 -11.78 -5.85
C GLY A 371 10.27 -11.05 -5.97
N ALA A 372 9.57 -10.78 -4.85
CA ALA A 372 8.34 -10.00 -4.87
C ALA A 372 8.61 -8.51 -4.65
N GLY A 373 7.86 -7.67 -5.34
CA GLY A 373 7.79 -6.22 -5.16
C GLY A 373 6.70 -5.80 -4.18
N HIS A 374 5.97 -4.70 -4.50
CA HIS A 374 4.96 -4.14 -3.62
C HIS A 374 3.59 -4.80 -3.73
N SER A 375 3.16 -5.15 -4.94
CA SER A 375 1.77 -5.53 -5.21
C SER A 375 1.35 -6.86 -4.55
N ASP A 376 0.19 -6.87 -3.91
CA ASP A 376 -0.44 -8.08 -3.35
C ASP A 376 -0.85 -9.11 -4.42
N SER A 377 -0.76 -8.76 -5.69
CA SER A 377 -1.00 -9.68 -6.80
C SER A 377 0.24 -10.47 -7.22
N GLU A 378 1.40 -10.20 -6.63
CA GLU A 378 2.60 -11.00 -6.85
C GLU A 378 2.44 -12.39 -6.24
N PRO A 379 2.74 -13.49 -6.98
CA PRO A 379 2.47 -14.85 -6.51
C PRO A 379 3.02 -15.16 -5.13
N GLY A 380 4.24 -14.72 -4.84
CA GLY A 380 4.84 -14.92 -3.53
C GLY A 380 4.16 -14.16 -2.40
N LEU A 381 3.63 -12.96 -2.67
CA LEU A 381 2.85 -12.21 -1.69
C LEU A 381 1.45 -12.80 -1.51
N VAL A 382 0.82 -13.29 -2.58
CA VAL A 382 -0.44 -14.07 -2.48
C VAL A 382 -0.25 -15.24 -1.52
N ASP A 383 0.76 -16.09 -1.76
CA ASP A 383 1.09 -17.25 -0.92
C ASP A 383 1.32 -16.84 0.55
N ALA A 384 2.17 -15.84 0.78
CA ALA A 384 2.49 -15.39 2.13
C ALA A 384 1.28 -14.81 2.88
N LEU A 385 0.40 -14.08 2.19
CA LEU A 385 -0.81 -13.49 2.77
C LEU A 385 -1.86 -14.56 3.11
N VAL A 386 -2.11 -15.51 2.22
CA VAL A 386 -3.05 -16.61 2.48
C VAL A 386 -2.53 -17.48 3.63
N ARG A 387 -1.26 -17.90 3.61
CA ARG A 387 -0.65 -18.62 4.74
C ARG A 387 -0.67 -17.81 6.03
N GLY A 388 -0.53 -16.48 5.93
CA GLY A 388 -0.59 -15.57 7.06
C GLY A 388 -1.98 -15.53 7.68
N SER A 389 -3.05 -15.42 6.87
CA SER A 389 -4.42 -15.45 7.36
C SER A 389 -4.77 -16.82 7.95
N ASP A 390 -4.31 -17.92 7.34
CA ASP A 390 -4.52 -19.28 7.85
C ASP A 390 -3.83 -19.51 9.19
N ARG A 391 -2.60 -19.02 9.35
CA ARG A 391 -1.87 -19.08 10.63
C ARG A 391 -2.58 -18.34 11.75
N LEU A 392 -3.28 -17.24 11.42
CA LEU A 392 -3.98 -16.40 12.38
C LEU A 392 -5.45 -16.80 12.61
N ARG A 393 -5.91 -17.94 12.07
CA ARG A 393 -7.26 -18.50 12.35
C ARG A 393 -7.49 -18.73 13.83
N ASP A 394 -6.49 -19.29 14.49
CA ASP A 394 -6.48 -19.45 15.93
C ASP A 394 -5.27 -18.69 16.51
N PRO A 395 -5.48 -17.45 16.98
CA PRO A 395 -4.41 -16.64 17.56
C PRO A 395 -3.77 -17.28 18.82
N LEU A 396 -4.39 -18.34 19.37
CA LEU A 396 -3.87 -19.10 20.52
C LEU A 396 -3.03 -20.30 20.08
N ALA A 397 -3.10 -20.71 18.82
CA ALA A 397 -2.49 -21.92 18.27
C ALA A 397 -1.25 -21.66 17.38
N LEU A 398 -0.51 -20.57 17.60
CA LEU A 398 0.78 -20.42 16.91
C LEU A 398 1.74 -21.50 17.43
N PRO A 399 2.22 -22.44 16.58
CA PRO A 399 3.25 -23.37 16.99
C PRO A 399 4.53 -22.60 17.29
N ILE A 400 5.16 -23.01 18.36
CA ILE A 400 6.49 -22.62 18.83
C ILE A 400 7.54 -22.85 17.71
#